data_024c7bed43190b2585cc1ccdee6ef27f
#
_entry.id   024c7bed43190b2585cc1ccdee6ef27f
#
_cell.length_a   1.000
_cell.length_b   1.000
_cell.length_c   1.000
_cell.angle_alpha   90.00
_cell.angle_beta   90.00
_cell.angle_gamma   90.00
#
_symmetry.space_group_name_H-M   'P 1'
#
loop_
_entity.id
_entity.type
_entity.pdbx_description
1 polymer ?
#
loop_
_entity_poly.entity_id
_entity_poly.type
_entity_poly.pdbx_seq_one_letter_code
_entity_poly.pdbx_strand_id
1 'polypeptide(L)'
;LLENYYTCRCGYFLQYVLGLRPRKRAELSADQSGTLMHWVLQMALDPHPGPDNPMAALQPFMELDDEAMASLAALLVDEYAKRYLPEDTARFAYLLSRLKKSMTSLLLYLRDEQRQSSFKPVACELKIGRGEDAVPPQLYHLSDGRTVQLIGTVDRADEWVEENGP
;
A
#
# COMPACT_ATOMS: atom_id res chain seq x y z
N LEU A 1 -14.11 26.96 -15.20
CA LEU A 1 -14.54 28.19 -14.52
C LEU A 1 -15.97 28.56 -14.92
N LEU A 2 -16.30 28.69 -16.21
CA LEU A 2 -17.63 29.00 -16.71
C LEU A 2 -18.65 27.92 -16.35
N GLU A 3 -18.28 26.64 -16.43
CA GLU A 3 -19.12 25.51 -16.07
C GLU A 3 -19.62 25.60 -14.62
N ASN A 4 -18.74 25.94 -13.67
CA ASN A 4 -19.11 26.12 -12.26
C ASN A 4 -20.06 27.30 -12.06
N TYR A 5 -19.94 28.37 -12.86
CA TYR A 5 -20.88 29.49 -12.83
C TYR A 5 -22.26 29.09 -13.29
N TYR A 6 -22.38 28.31 -14.37
CA TYR A 6 -23.65 27.83 -14.87
C TYR A 6 -24.28 26.77 -13.97
N THR A 7 -23.48 25.94 -13.32
CA THR A 7 -23.98 24.91 -12.40
C THR A 7 -24.54 25.53 -11.11
N CYS A 8 -23.84 26.48 -10.50
CA CYS A 8 -24.31 27.15 -9.29
C CYS A 8 -23.66 28.54 -9.12
N ARG A 9 -24.40 29.61 -9.42
CA ARG A 9 -23.89 30.99 -9.29
C ARG A 9 -23.48 31.34 -7.86
N CYS A 10 -24.22 30.86 -6.85
CA CYS A 10 -23.90 31.07 -5.46
C CYS A 10 -22.59 30.36 -5.08
N GLY A 11 -22.43 29.09 -5.47
CA GLY A 11 -21.19 28.34 -5.28
C GLY A 11 -19.99 29.02 -5.96
N TYR A 12 -20.18 29.49 -7.19
CA TYR A 12 -19.15 30.25 -7.91
C TYR A 12 -18.74 31.54 -7.15
N PHE A 13 -19.73 32.33 -6.70
CA PHE A 13 -19.47 33.55 -5.93
C PHE A 13 -18.71 33.27 -4.65
N LEU A 14 -19.14 32.26 -3.87
CA LEU A 14 -18.47 31.87 -2.62
C LEU A 14 -17.03 31.43 -2.87
N GLN A 15 -16.80 30.61 -3.89
CA GLN A 15 -15.49 30.01 -4.15
C GLN A 15 -14.51 30.95 -4.86
N TYR A 16 -14.98 31.68 -5.90
CA TYR A 16 -14.09 32.44 -6.78
C TYR A 16 -14.07 33.94 -6.49
N VAL A 17 -15.14 34.51 -5.92
CA VAL A 17 -15.19 35.91 -5.55
C VAL A 17 -14.79 36.12 -4.10
N LEU A 18 -15.37 35.35 -3.18
CA LEU A 18 -15.04 35.41 -1.77
C LEU A 18 -13.84 34.54 -1.35
N GLY A 19 -13.34 33.70 -2.24
CA GLY A 19 -12.19 32.83 -1.95
C GLY A 19 -12.44 31.78 -0.86
N LEU A 20 -13.71 31.51 -0.57
CA LEU A 20 -14.06 30.51 0.44
C LEU A 20 -13.70 29.11 -0.09
N ARG A 21 -13.00 28.36 0.73
CA ARG A 21 -12.67 26.96 0.45
C ARG A 21 -13.51 26.06 1.35
N PRO A 22 -13.96 24.89 0.85
CA PRO A 22 -14.56 23.89 1.72
C PRO A 22 -13.65 23.62 2.90
N ARG A 23 -14.24 23.53 4.09
CA ARG A 23 -13.48 23.16 5.29
C ARG A 23 -12.83 21.80 5.05
N LYS A 24 -11.49 21.73 5.11
CA LYS A 24 -10.78 20.46 5.09
C LYS A 24 -11.34 19.59 6.21
N ARG A 25 -11.98 18.50 5.87
CA ARG A 25 -12.33 17.48 6.84
C ARG A 25 -11.07 16.66 7.09
N ALA A 26 -10.82 16.28 8.33
CA ALA A 26 -9.81 15.28 8.64
C ALA A 26 -10.33 13.94 8.08
N GLU A 27 -10.00 13.65 6.85
CA GLU A 27 -10.34 12.42 6.12
C GLU A 27 -9.05 11.94 5.46
N LEU A 28 -8.73 10.67 5.65
CA LEU A 28 -7.79 10.02 4.76
C LEU A 28 -8.50 9.86 3.41
N SER A 29 -7.95 10.47 2.38
CA SER A 29 -8.44 10.26 1.02
C SER A 29 -8.26 8.78 0.62
N ALA A 30 -9.02 8.32 -0.37
CA ALA A 30 -8.95 6.92 -0.81
C ALA A 30 -7.54 6.55 -1.30
N ASP A 31 -6.84 7.47 -1.97
CA ASP A 31 -5.46 7.31 -2.40
C ASP A 31 -4.48 7.24 -1.22
N GLN A 32 -4.63 8.07 -0.20
CA GLN A 32 -3.79 8.03 1.01
C GLN A 32 -3.99 6.73 1.81
N SER A 33 -5.23 6.26 1.93
CA SER A 33 -5.49 4.98 2.61
C SER A 33 -4.97 3.79 1.81
N GLY A 34 -5.05 3.85 0.47
CA GLY A 34 -4.45 2.86 -0.43
C GLY A 34 -2.94 2.81 -0.28
N THR A 35 -2.27 3.95 -0.35
CA THR A 35 -0.80 4.04 -0.18
C THR A 35 -0.35 3.52 1.18
N LEU A 36 -1.08 3.84 2.26
CA LEU A 36 -0.80 3.29 3.59
C LEU A 36 -0.93 1.77 3.59
N MET A 37 -1.99 1.25 2.97
CA MET A 37 -2.24 -0.19 2.91
C MET A 37 -1.12 -0.93 2.17
N HIS A 38 -0.72 -0.44 0.99
CA HIS A 38 0.40 -0.99 0.23
C HIS A 38 1.71 -0.96 1.03
N TRP A 39 1.99 0.16 1.69
CA TRP A 39 3.19 0.28 2.52
C TRP A 39 3.19 -0.70 3.71
N VAL A 40 2.06 -0.86 4.42
CA VAL A 40 1.95 -1.82 5.52
C VAL A 40 2.14 -3.25 5.02
N LEU A 41 1.55 -3.61 3.88
CA LEU A 41 1.70 -4.93 3.28
C LEU A 41 3.13 -5.19 2.83
N GLN A 42 3.77 -4.21 2.18
CA GLN A 42 5.18 -4.28 1.81
C GLN A 42 6.06 -4.54 3.04
N MET A 43 5.91 -3.75 4.11
CA MET A 43 6.71 -3.92 5.32
C MET A 43 6.49 -5.27 6.01
N ALA A 44 5.24 -5.75 6.06
CA ALA A 44 4.88 -6.98 6.77
C ALA A 44 5.26 -8.25 5.99
N LEU A 45 5.22 -8.21 4.66
CA LEU A 45 5.39 -9.39 3.80
C LEU A 45 6.76 -9.42 3.08
N ASP A 46 7.63 -8.46 3.33
CA ASP A 46 8.96 -8.41 2.74
C ASP A 46 9.75 -9.66 3.16
N PRO A 47 10.15 -10.52 2.21
CA PRO A 47 10.91 -11.73 2.52
C PRO A 47 12.34 -11.43 2.99
N HIS A 48 12.86 -10.23 2.71
CA HIS A 48 14.22 -9.80 3.06
C HIS A 48 14.18 -8.42 3.74
N PRO A 49 13.58 -8.30 4.94
CA PRO A 49 13.39 -7.02 5.60
C PRO A 49 14.73 -6.34 5.89
N GLY A 50 14.90 -5.13 5.38
CA GLY A 50 16.06 -4.30 5.67
C GLY A 50 16.08 -3.81 7.13
N PRO A 51 17.18 -3.20 7.59
CA PRO A 51 17.35 -2.79 8.99
C PRO A 51 16.30 -1.77 9.47
N ASP A 52 15.73 -1.00 8.55
CA ASP A 52 14.68 -0.01 8.85
C ASP A 52 13.27 -0.60 8.87
N ASN A 53 13.13 -1.89 8.51
CA ASN A 53 11.86 -2.58 8.55
C ASN A 53 11.66 -3.22 9.92
N PRO A 54 10.56 -2.93 10.65
CA PRO A 54 10.28 -3.52 11.95
C PRO A 54 10.28 -5.06 11.95
N MET A 55 9.97 -5.69 10.82
CA MET A 55 10.00 -7.15 10.69
C MET A 55 11.40 -7.75 10.82
N ALA A 56 12.47 -6.98 10.59
CA ALA A 56 13.86 -7.48 10.74
C ALA A 56 14.18 -7.97 12.16
N ALA A 57 13.47 -7.48 13.18
CA ALA A 57 13.65 -7.83 14.57
C ALA A 57 12.57 -8.79 15.11
N LEU A 58 11.62 -9.21 14.28
CA LEU A 58 10.50 -10.06 14.66
C LEU A 58 10.68 -11.50 14.14
N GLN A 59 9.87 -12.40 14.68
CA GLN A 59 9.71 -13.74 14.10
C GLN A 59 9.14 -13.64 12.68
N PRO A 60 9.34 -14.68 11.83
CA PRO A 60 8.73 -14.72 10.50
C PRO A 60 7.23 -14.46 10.56
N PHE A 61 6.71 -13.72 9.60
CA PHE A 61 5.31 -13.30 9.53
C PHE A 61 4.31 -14.46 9.77
N MET A 62 4.63 -15.64 9.25
CA MET A 62 3.81 -16.84 9.37
C MET A 62 3.74 -17.41 10.79
N GLU A 63 4.71 -17.11 11.64
CA GLU A 63 4.83 -17.62 13.00
C GLU A 63 4.21 -16.70 14.05
N LEU A 64 3.85 -15.46 13.65
CA LEU A 64 3.23 -14.50 14.56
C LEU A 64 1.85 -15.01 15.02
N ASP A 65 1.60 -14.91 16.33
CA ASP A 65 0.26 -15.12 16.88
C ASP A 65 -0.65 -13.90 16.64
N ASP A 66 -1.90 -13.98 17.07
CA ASP A 66 -2.88 -12.93 16.82
C ASP A 66 -2.56 -11.63 17.56
N GLU A 67 -1.98 -11.71 18.75
CA GLU A 67 -1.59 -10.55 19.55
C GLU A 67 -0.36 -9.84 18.97
N ALA A 68 0.65 -10.61 18.57
CA ALA A 68 1.82 -10.09 17.87
C ALA A 68 1.43 -9.46 16.52
N MET A 69 0.50 -10.08 15.79
CA MET A 69 0.00 -9.53 14.53
C MET A 69 -0.74 -8.20 14.73
N ALA A 70 -1.58 -8.09 15.77
CA ALA A 70 -2.25 -6.84 16.10
C ALA A 70 -1.25 -5.75 16.51
N SER A 71 -0.22 -6.12 17.24
CA SER A 71 0.87 -5.22 17.65
C SER A 71 1.68 -4.74 16.45
N LEU A 72 2.01 -5.64 15.51
CA LEU A 72 2.68 -5.30 14.25
C LEU A 72 1.83 -4.34 13.41
N ALA A 73 0.55 -4.63 13.20
CA ALA A 73 -0.34 -3.75 12.46
C ALA A 73 -0.41 -2.34 13.08
N ALA A 74 -0.53 -2.26 14.40
CA ALA A 74 -0.55 -0.99 15.10
C ALA A 74 0.76 -0.21 14.93
N LEU A 75 1.90 -0.88 15.08
CA LEU A 75 3.22 -0.30 14.93
C LEU A 75 3.44 0.25 13.51
N LEU A 76 3.13 -0.53 12.48
CA LEU A 76 3.30 -0.12 11.09
C LEU A 76 2.40 1.08 10.73
N VAL A 77 1.13 1.07 11.15
CA VAL A 77 0.22 2.21 10.94
C VAL A 77 0.72 3.47 11.65
N ASP A 78 1.23 3.36 12.88
CA ASP A 78 1.77 4.50 13.63
C ASP A 78 3.06 5.04 12.99
N GLU A 79 3.94 4.18 12.53
CA GLU A 79 5.17 4.58 11.83
C GLU A 79 4.85 5.29 10.51
N TYR A 80 3.90 4.78 9.74
CA TYR A 80 3.44 5.44 8.52
C TYR A 80 2.84 6.82 8.84
N ALA A 81 1.94 6.88 9.82
CA ALA A 81 1.30 8.13 10.22
C ALA A 81 2.32 9.18 10.65
N LYS A 82 3.30 8.78 11.46
CA LYS A 82 4.38 9.67 11.93
C LYS A 82 5.24 10.22 10.80
N ARG A 83 5.50 9.42 9.75
CA ARG A 83 6.36 9.80 8.64
C ARG A 83 5.64 10.65 7.59
N TYR A 84 4.39 10.34 7.30
CA TYR A 84 3.71 10.84 6.09
C TYR A 84 2.42 11.62 6.35
N LEU A 85 1.87 11.58 7.58
CA LEU A 85 0.59 12.18 7.88
C LEU A 85 0.72 13.23 9.01
N PRO A 86 0.83 14.52 8.68
CA PRO A 86 1.19 15.57 9.65
C PRO A 86 0.05 16.03 10.57
N GLU A 87 -1.11 15.39 10.56
CA GLU A 87 -2.27 15.84 11.32
C GLU A 87 -2.38 15.13 12.69
N ASP A 88 -2.41 15.91 13.77
CA ASP A 88 -2.65 15.43 15.13
C ASP A 88 -4.00 15.99 15.66
N THR A 89 -5.10 15.40 15.25
CA THR A 89 -6.44 15.71 15.73
C THR A 89 -7.11 14.48 16.31
N ALA A 90 -8.01 14.67 17.30
CA ALA A 90 -8.77 13.57 17.90
C ALA A 90 -9.54 12.75 16.85
N ARG A 91 -10.03 13.40 15.79
CA ARG A 91 -10.69 12.73 14.66
C ARG A 91 -9.71 11.85 13.88
N PHE A 92 -8.51 12.35 13.66
CA PHE A 92 -7.45 11.61 12.98
C PHE A 92 -7.02 10.39 13.79
N ALA A 93 -6.83 10.52 15.09
CA ALA A 93 -6.56 9.40 16.00
C ALA A 93 -7.65 8.31 15.92
N TYR A 94 -8.93 8.71 15.84
CA TYR A 94 -10.02 7.75 15.63
C TYR A 94 -9.92 7.03 14.27
N LEU A 95 -9.61 7.74 13.18
CA LEU A 95 -9.40 7.13 11.87
C LEU A 95 -8.24 6.13 11.88
N LEU A 96 -7.12 6.49 12.49
CA LEU A 96 -5.98 5.58 12.65
C LEU A 96 -6.36 4.34 13.47
N SER A 97 -7.15 4.48 14.53
CA SER A 97 -7.60 3.33 15.33
C SER A 97 -8.45 2.36 14.51
N ARG A 98 -9.27 2.86 13.59
CA ARG A 98 -10.04 2.02 12.65
C ARG A 98 -9.13 1.35 11.63
N LEU A 99 -8.15 2.08 11.09
CA LEU A 99 -7.18 1.52 10.17
C LEU A 99 -6.35 0.39 10.80
N LYS A 100 -5.89 0.58 12.04
CA LYS A 100 -5.19 -0.48 12.79
C LYS A 100 -6.01 -1.76 12.84
N LYS A 101 -7.29 -1.67 13.19
CA LYS A 101 -8.19 -2.82 13.22
C LYS A 101 -8.35 -3.47 11.85
N SER A 102 -8.52 -2.66 10.80
CA SER A 102 -8.65 -3.18 9.44
C SER A 102 -7.35 -3.86 8.98
N MET A 103 -6.19 -3.27 9.28
CA MET A 103 -4.89 -3.87 8.95
C MET A 103 -4.64 -5.15 9.73
N THR A 104 -4.98 -5.20 11.02
CA THR A 104 -4.91 -6.44 11.81
C THR A 104 -5.72 -7.54 11.15
N SER A 105 -6.98 -7.27 10.79
CA SER A 105 -7.83 -8.27 10.13
C SER A 105 -7.26 -8.72 8.79
N LEU A 106 -6.69 -7.80 8.00
CA LEU A 106 -6.08 -8.11 6.71
C LEU A 106 -4.82 -8.97 6.88
N LEU A 107 -3.94 -8.61 7.81
CA LEU A 107 -2.70 -9.37 8.05
C LEU A 107 -2.99 -10.77 8.60
N LEU A 108 -3.97 -10.92 9.49
CA LEU A 108 -4.42 -12.23 9.96
C LEU A 108 -4.96 -13.09 8.81
N TYR A 109 -5.79 -12.51 7.95
CA TYR A 109 -6.30 -13.20 6.77
C TYR A 109 -5.17 -13.66 5.84
N LEU A 110 -4.20 -12.80 5.55
CA LEU A 110 -3.06 -13.13 4.69
C LEU A 110 -2.15 -14.20 5.31
N ARG A 111 -1.93 -14.15 6.63
CA ARG A 111 -1.19 -15.21 7.34
C ARG A 111 -1.87 -16.57 7.18
N ASP A 112 -3.18 -16.60 7.39
CA ASP A 112 -3.95 -17.85 7.34
C ASP A 112 -4.06 -18.36 5.90
N GLU A 113 -4.16 -17.47 4.90
CA GLU A 113 -4.07 -17.81 3.48
C GLU A 113 -2.71 -18.42 3.13
N GLN A 114 -1.62 -17.77 3.53
CA GLN A 114 -0.27 -18.28 3.26
C GLN A 114 0.01 -19.62 3.96
N ARG A 115 -0.53 -19.85 5.15
CA ARG A 115 -0.40 -21.15 5.84
C ARG A 115 -1.04 -22.31 5.08
N GLN A 116 -2.04 -22.01 4.25
CA GLN A 116 -2.75 -23.00 3.41
C GLN A 116 -2.18 -23.07 1.98
N SER A 117 -1.28 -22.16 1.63
CA SER A 117 -0.71 -22.05 0.30
C SER A 117 0.71 -22.63 0.25
N SER A 118 1.05 -23.25 -0.88
CA SER A 118 2.42 -23.64 -1.19
C SER A 118 3.23 -22.49 -1.81
N PHE A 119 2.60 -21.37 -2.13
CA PHE A 119 3.27 -20.17 -2.63
C PHE A 119 3.96 -19.42 -1.48
N LYS A 120 5.18 -18.95 -1.75
CA LYS A 120 5.99 -18.15 -0.81
C LYS A 120 6.31 -16.79 -1.42
N PRO A 121 6.19 -15.69 -0.68
CA PRO A 121 6.61 -14.38 -1.15
C PRO A 121 8.12 -14.37 -1.44
N VAL A 122 8.50 -13.91 -2.61
CA VAL A 122 9.91 -13.78 -3.02
C VAL A 122 10.32 -12.33 -3.23
N ALA A 123 9.36 -11.45 -3.51
CA ALA A 123 9.61 -10.02 -3.64
C ALA A 123 8.35 -9.21 -3.35
N CYS A 124 8.54 -8.01 -2.79
CA CYS A 124 7.54 -6.95 -2.68
C CYS A 124 8.02 -5.73 -3.47
N GLU A 125 7.08 -4.98 -4.09
CA GLU A 125 7.38 -3.80 -4.93
C GLU A 125 8.43 -4.09 -6.03
N LEU A 126 8.30 -5.25 -6.68
CA LEU A 126 9.22 -5.69 -7.73
C LEU A 126 9.12 -4.78 -8.95
N LYS A 127 10.19 -4.04 -9.21
CA LYS A 127 10.28 -3.14 -10.36
C LYS A 127 10.65 -3.89 -11.63
N ILE A 128 9.93 -3.61 -12.72
CA ILE A 128 10.16 -4.19 -14.04
C ILE A 128 10.55 -3.08 -15.01
N GLY A 129 11.71 -3.20 -15.63
CA GLY A 129 12.18 -2.37 -16.73
C GLY A 129 12.70 -0.98 -16.36
N ARG A 130 12.57 -0.52 -15.11
CA ARG A 130 13.08 0.79 -14.67
C ARG A 130 13.55 0.76 -13.22
N GLY A 131 14.77 1.23 -12.97
CA GLY A 131 15.40 1.33 -11.65
C GLY A 131 16.71 0.54 -11.60
N GLU A 132 17.54 0.83 -10.60
CA GLU A 132 18.86 0.17 -10.46
C GLU A 132 18.74 -1.32 -10.15
N ASP A 133 17.70 -1.71 -9.38
CA ASP A 133 17.43 -3.11 -8.97
C ASP A 133 16.22 -3.70 -9.71
N ALA A 134 15.86 -3.15 -10.89
CA ALA A 134 14.71 -3.63 -11.64
C ALA A 134 15.05 -4.89 -12.43
N VAL A 135 14.12 -5.86 -12.48
CA VAL A 135 14.21 -6.96 -13.45
C VAL A 135 14.03 -6.44 -14.87
N PRO A 136 14.62 -7.12 -15.88
CA PRO A 136 14.47 -6.71 -17.27
C PRO A 136 12.99 -6.61 -17.69
N PRO A 137 12.65 -5.66 -18.60
CA PRO A 137 11.30 -5.53 -19.11
C PRO A 137 10.93 -6.76 -19.96
N GLN A 138 9.66 -7.18 -19.88
CA GLN A 138 9.16 -8.19 -20.79
C GLN A 138 8.96 -7.59 -22.19
N LEU A 139 9.54 -8.22 -23.20
CA LEU A 139 9.46 -7.80 -24.59
C LEU A 139 8.40 -8.60 -25.35
N TYR A 140 7.52 -7.91 -26.05
CA TYR A 140 6.54 -8.49 -26.95
C TYR A 140 6.82 -8.02 -28.38
N HIS A 141 7.10 -8.96 -29.29
CA HIS A 141 7.27 -8.69 -30.72
C HIS A 141 5.92 -8.79 -31.42
N LEU A 142 5.49 -7.68 -32.01
CA LEU A 142 4.25 -7.61 -32.75
C LEU A 142 4.48 -8.13 -34.20
N SER A 143 3.39 -8.56 -34.84
CA SER A 143 3.43 -9.08 -36.22
C SER A 143 3.85 -8.05 -37.27
N ASP A 144 3.79 -6.76 -36.97
CA ASP A 144 4.21 -5.65 -37.80
C ASP A 144 5.69 -5.24 -37.61
N GLY A 145 6.45 -6.04 -36.84
CA GLY A 145 7.88 -5.81 -36.57
C GLY A 145 8.18 -4.84 -35.42
N ARG A 146 7.15 -4.23 -34.77
CA ARG A 146 7.33 -3.39 -33.59
C ARG A 146 7.56 -4.24 -32.34
N THR A 147 8.29 -3.67 -31.38
CA THR A 147 8.49 -4.29 -30.06
C THR A 147 7.84 -3.42 -28.99
N VAL A 148 7.03 -4.02 -28.15
CA VAL A 148 6.43 -3.39 -26.98
C VAL A 148 7.17 -3.88 -25.74
N GLN A 149 7.54 -2.96 -24.85
CA GLN A 149 8.12 -3.25 -23.55
C GLN A 149 7.05 -3.11 -22.47
N LEU A 150 6.89 -4.15 -21.66
CA LEU A 150 6.07 -4.09 -20.46
C LEU A 150 6.95 -3.68 -19.29
N ILE A 151 6.61 -2.53 -18.70
CA ILE A 151 7.30 -1.94 -17.56
C ILE A 151 6.29 -1.61 -16.47
N GLY A 152 6.69 -1.70 -15.21
CA GLY A 152 5.80 -1.40 -14.09
C GLY A 152 6.39 -1.80 -12.76
N THR A 153 5.52 -1.83 -11.74
CA THR A 153 5.82 -2.37 -10.43
C THR A 153 4.78 -3.43 -10.09
N VAL A 154 5.23 -4.55 -9.53
CA VAL A 154 4.38 -5.63 -9.03
C VAL A 154 4.41 -5.57 -7.51
N ASP A 155 3.25 -5.37 -6.90
CA ASP A 155 3.14 -5.17 -5.44
C ASP A 155 3.70 -6.36 -4.65
N ARG A 156 3.44 -7.59 -5.12
CA ARG A 156 3.97 -8.83 -4.55
C ARG A 156 4.17 -9.89 -5.62
N ALA A 157 5.30 -10.58 -5.57
CA ALA A 157 5.60 -11.78 -6.36
C ALA A 157 5.75 -12.98 -5.43
N ASP A 158 5.04 -14.05 -5.73
CA ASP A 158 5.10 -15.30 -4.99
C ASP A 158 5.66 -16.41 -5.90
N GLU A 159 6.42 -17.31 -5.33
CA GLU A 159 6.98 -18.47 -6.01
C GLU A 159 6.40 -19.76 -5.43
N TRP A 160 6.10 -20.68 -6.29
CA TRP A 160 5.81 -22.07 -5.93
C TRP A 160 6.86 -22.99 -6.55
N VAL A 161 7.56 -23.72 -5.68
CA VAL A 161 8.55 -24.71 -6.11
C VAL A 161 7.93 -26.10 -5.99
N GLU A 162 7.81 -26.78 -7.12
CA GLU A 162 7.36 -28.17 -7.16
C GLU A 162 8.46 -29.10 -6.62
N GLU A 163 8.15 -29.91 -5.60
CA GLU A 163 9.15 -30.79 -4.96
C GLU A 163 9.76 -31.82 -5.91
N ASN A 164 9.17 -32.05 -7.09
CA ASN A 164 9.65 -32.99 -8.10
C ASN A 164 9.83 -32.32 -9.49
N GLY A 165 10.04 -31.04 -9.55
CA GLY A 165 10.33 -30.32 -10.79
C GLY A 165 11.72 -30.65 -11.32
N PRO A 166 11.93 -30.53 -12.65
CA PRO A 166 13.19 -30.90 -13.31
C PRO A 166 14.36 -30.01 -12.88
#